data_4ddd7ed4711fcffdd0097f92a3ec1872
#
_entry.id   4ddd7ed4711fcffdd0097f92a3ec1872
#
_cell.length_a   1.000
_cell.length_b   1.000
_cell.length_c   1.000
_cell.angle_alpha   90.00
_cell.angle_beta   90.00
_cell.angle_gamma   90.00
#
_symmetry.space_group_name_H-M   'P 1'
#
loop_
_entity.id
_entity.type
_entity.pdbx_description
1 polymer ?
#
loop_
_entity_poly.entity_id
_entity_poly.type
_entity_poly.pdbx_seq_one_letter_code
_entity_poly.pdbx_strand_id
1 'polypeptide(L)'
;MTKKIIAGGCSFTLGNELSDDVDGKTPSNKSWARLLANDSEYVCTAFGGLGNSAIARRVFNSVSKNPDASGVVVMWSFLSRYDWAMPRHKELEDTRWASMSPWDTNTGNEEAFKTMQGSETQTAHWTSRQKTMQETGVKPFAESIYKHAANQYHETYLSWKSIIWLQNILEKKKIPFMFTLADNTLFYDEFKQHKDQDSFMTALHTEIDLTKWFSFGERMMGFNQWALLNDYARGTTHPLDEAHRDAVQLMLPTFKKLIGVE
;
A
#
# COMPACT_ATOMS: atom_id res chain seq x y z
N MET A 1 13.31 -17.89 20.26
CA MET A 1 13.29 -17.70 18.79
C MET A 1 13.05 -16.24 18.51
N THR A 2 13.81 -15.64 17.59
CA THR A 2 13.58 -14.26 17.17
C THR A 2 12.24 -14.19 16.44
N LYS A 3 11.37 -13.27 16.84
CA LYS A 3 10.07 -13.07 16.16
C LYS A 3 10.32 -12.53 14.75
N LYS A 4 9.50 -12.95 13.78
CA LYS A 4 9.59 -12.52 12.38
C LYS A 4 8.33 -11.76 11.99
N ILE A 5 8.47 -10.49 11.59
CA ILE A 5 7.39 -9.61 11.17
C ILE A 5 7.48 -9.36 9.67
N ILE A 6 6.40 -9.66 8.96
CA ILE A 6 6.25 -9.35 7.53
C ILE A 6 5.46 -8.04 7.40
N ALA A 7 6.00 -7.08 6.67
CA ALA A 7 5.35 -5.81 6.41
C ALA A 7 4.95 -5.65 4.93
N GLY A 8 3.69 -5.29 4.69
CA GLY A 8 3.15 -4.99 3.37
C GLY A 8 2.68 -3.55 3.24
N GLY A 9 2.72 -3.02 2.03
CA GLY A 9 2.26 -1.66 1.76
C GLY A 9 2.88 -1.06 0.50
N CYS A 10 2.67 0.22 0.33
CA CYS A 10 3.26 1.01 -0.76
C CYS A 10 4.50 1.79 -0.29
N SER A 11 4.80 2.91 -0.95
CA SER A 11 5.89 3.82 -0.60
C SER A 11 5.88 4.30 0.86
N PHE A 12 4.70 4.49 1.46
CA PHE A 12 4.54 4.87 2.87
C PHE A 12 5.05 3.80 3.84
N THR A 13 5.02 2.53 3.46
CA THR A 13 5.57 1.43 4.26
C THR A 13 7.03 1.16 3.93
N LEU A 14 7.41 1.32 2.66
CA LEU A 14 8.81 1.24 2.23
C LEU A 14 9.66 2.31 2.91
N GLY A 15 9.08 3.50 3.12
CA GLY A 15 9.75 4.65 3.70
C GLY A 15 10.43 5.53 2.67
N ASN A 16 9.78 5.74 1.50
CA ASN A 16 10.29 6.68 0.52
C ASN A 16 10.36 8.10 1.09
N GLU A 17 11.37 8.85 0.69
CA GLU A 17 11.69 10.23 1.11
C GLU A 17 12.15 10.36 2.57
N LEU A 18 12.25 9.26 3.35
CA LEU A 18 12.86 9.32 4.68
C LEU A 18 14.36 9.61 4.58
N SER A 19 14.93 10.12 5.65
CA SER A 19 16.31 10.64 5.61
C SER A 19 17.38 9.57 5.33
N ASP A 20 17.04 8.29 5.42
CA ASP A 20 17.88 7.15 5.01
C ASP A 20 17.45 6.50 3.68
N ASP A 21 16.47 7.08 2.97
CA ASP A 21 16.09 6.63 1.62
C ASP A 21 17.12 7.10 0.60
N VAL A 22 17.87 6.18 0.03
CA VAL A 22 18.95 6.48 -0.92
C VAL A 22 18.60 6.15 -2.37
N ASP A 23 17.63 5.28 -2.61
CA ASP A 23 17.34 4.74 -3.95
C ASP A 23 15.86 4.55 -4.28
N GLY A 24 14.96 4.86 -3.35
CA GLY A 24 13.53 4.65 -3.50
C GLY A 24 13.09 3.19 -3.62
N LYS A 25 13.98 2.22 -3.35
CA LYS A 25 13.75 0.77 -3.51
C LYS A 25 14.11 -0.03 -2.28
N THR A 26 15.13 0.37 -1.55
CA THR A 26 15.57 -0.27 -0.32
C THR A 26 14.66 0.17 0.84
N PRO A 27 14.13 -0.77 1.63
CA PRO A 27 13.30 -0.40 2.78
C PRO A 27 14.07 0.47 3.78
N SER A 28 13.46 1.58 4.18
CA SER A 28 14.01 2.48 5.19
C SER A 28 13.97 1.84 6.58
N ASN A 29 15.03 2.02 7.36
CA ASN A 29 15.07 1.64 8.77
C ASN A 29 14.26 2.59 9.67
N LYS A 30 13.83 3.71 9.14
CA LYS A 30 13.02 4.73 9.82
C LYS A 30 11.54 4.65 9.49
N SER A 31 11.14 3.72 8.61
CA SER A 31 9.73 3.53 8.29
C SER A 31 8.95 3.02 9.51
N TRP A 32 7.69 3.44 9.64
CA TRP A 32 6.80 3.01 10.72
C TRP A 32 6.80 1.48 10.91
N ALA A 33 6.80 0.73 9.83
CA ALA A 33 6.72 -0.73 9.87
C ALA A 33 8.02 -1.35 10.41
N ARG A 34 9.19 -0.81 10.04
CA ARG A 34 10.47 -1.26 10.57
C ARG A 34 10.62 -0.89 12.06
N LEU A 35 10.23 0.33 12.42
CA LEU A 35 10.26 0.78 13.81
C LEU A 35 9.30 -0.04 14.69
N LEU A 36 8.11 -0.38 14.18
CA LEU A 36 7.14 -1.21 14.90
C LEU A 36 7.64 -2.66 15.09
N ALA A 37 8.37 -3.20 14.12
CA ALA A 37 8.97 -4.53 14.21
C ALA A 37 10.13 -4.59 15.23
N ASN A 38 10.71 -3.44 15.59
CA ASN A 38 11.78 -3.30 16.59
C ASN A 38 12.89 -4.36 16.42
N ASP A 39 13.15 -5.20 17.43
CA ASP A 39 14.20 -6.24 17.44
C ASP A 39 13.83 -7.51 16.69
N SER A 40 12.64 -7.56 16.10
CA SER A 40 12.19 -8.70 15.29
C SER A 40 12.94 -8.79 13.97
N GLU A 41 13.06 -10.00 13.42
CA GLU A 41 13.43 -10.17 12.02
C GLU A 41 12.37 -9.48 11.14
N TYR A 42 12.79 -8.56 10.28
CA TYR A 42 11.90 -7.74 9.47
C TYR A 42 11.95 -8.11 8.00
N VAL A 43 10.81 -8.49 7.45
CA VAL A 43 10.66 -8.83 6.03
C VAL A 43 9.74 -7.81 5.38
N CYS A 44 10.31 -6.90 4.61
CA CYS A 44 9.55 -5.88 3.89
C CYS A 44 9.13 -6.39 2.51
N THR A 45 7.82 -6.36 2.23
CA THR A 45 7.25 -6.65 0.91
C THR A 45 6.73 -5.41 0.19
N ALA A 46 6.80 -4.25 0.86
CA ALA A 46 6.34 -2.98 0.32
C ALA A 46 7.17 -2.52 -0.89
N PHE A 47 6.57 -1.73 -1.75
CA PHE A 47 7.25 -1.07 -2.85
C PHE A 47 6.48 0.18 -3.30
N GLY A 48 7.19 1.15 -3.86
CA GLY A 48 6.59 2.39 -4.35
C GLY A 48 5.52 2.15 -5.42
N GLY A 49 4.38 2.81 -5.29
CA GLY A 49 3.31 2.76 -6.30
C GLY A 49 2.41 1.52 -6.26
N LEU A 50 2.61 0.57 -5.34
CA LEU A 50 1.73 -0.63 -5.26
C LEU A 50 0.28 -0.26 -4.97
N GLY A 51 -0.64 -0.92 -5.68
CA GLY A 51 -2.05 -1.00 -5.38
C GLY A 51 -2.38 -2.14 -4.42
N ASN A 52 -3.63 -2.19 -3.96
CA ASN A 52 -4.03 -3.11 -2.90
C ASN A 52 -3.96 -4.59 -3.33
N SER A 53 -4.25 -4.91 -4.59
CA SER A 53 -4.09 -6.27 -5.11
C SER A 53 -2.62 -6.71 -5.14
N ALA A 54 -1.70 -5.81 -5.50
CA ALA A 54 -0.26 -6.07 -5.47
C ALA A 54 0.25 -6.28 -4.03
N ILE A 55 -0.21 -5.44 -3.10
CA ILE A 55 0.12 -5.56 -1.67
C ILE A 55 -0.29 -6.94 -1.16
N ALA A 56 -1.56 -7.33 -1.36
CA ALA A 56 -2.07 -8.62 -0.94
C ALA A 56 -1.26 -9.80 -1.53
N ARG A 57 -1.00 -9.78 -2.83
CA ARG A 57 -0.24 -10.81 -3.54
C ARG A 57 1.20 -10.94 -3.02
N ARG A 58 1.89 -9.82 -2.78
CA ARG A 58 3.27 -9.81 -2.29
C ARG A 58 3.37 -10.31 -0.85
N VAL A 59 2.45 -9.89 0.02
CA VAL A 59 2.36 -10.37 1.40
C VAL A 59 2.07 -11.87 1.42
N PHE A 60 1.11 -12.34 0.63
CA PHE A 60 0.80 -13.77 0.50
C PHE A 60 2.04 -14.59 0.08
N ASN A 61 2.76 -14.13 -0.95
CA ASN A 61 3.98 -14.80 -1.41
C ASN A 61 5.03 -14.88 -0.29
N SER A 62 5.21 -13.79 0.46
CA SER A 62 6.15 -13.75 1.59
C SER A 62 5.73 -14.68 2.72
N VAL A 63 4.46 -14.66 3.11
CA VAL A 63 3.89 -15.57 4.12
C VAL A 63 4.04 -17.03 3.71
N SER A 64 3.90 -17.34 2.43
CA SER A 64 4.06 -18.71 1.91
C SER A 64 5.51 -19.20 2.00
N LYS A 65 6.48 -18.29 1.91
CA LYS A 65 7.92 -18.59 2.06
C LYS A 65 8.41 -18.54 3.51
N ASN A 66 7.63 -17.93 4.42
CA ASN A 66 7.95 -17.75 5.82
C ASN A 66 6.78 -18.28 6.68
N PRO A 67 6.57 -19.60 6.74
CA PRO A 67 5.47 -20.20 7.49
C PRO A 67 5.61 -20.01 9.01
N ASP A 68 6.81 -19.62 9.46
CA ASP A 68 7.18 -19.29 10.84
C ASP A 68 6.96 -17.81 11.19
N ALA A 69 6.36 -17.02 10.31
CA ALA A 69 6.08 -15.62 10.58
C ALA A 69 5.26 -15.45 11.85
N SER A 70 5.76 -14.61 12.76
CA SER A 70 5.12 -14.32 14.05
C SER A 70 3.99 -13.29 13.92
N GLY A 71 3.99 -12.51 12.84
CA GLY A 71 2.95 -11.54 12.57
C GLY A 71 3.09 -10.84 11.22
N VAL A 72 1.99 -10.26 10.78
CA VAL A 72 1.91 -9.49 9.53
C VAL A 72 1.35 -8.11 9.83
N VAL A 73 1.98 -7.06 9.29
CA VAL A 73 1.43 -5.69 9.31
C VAL A 73 1.25 -5.19 7.89
N VAL A 74 0.10 -4.61 7.59
CA VAL A 74 -0.17 -4.08 6.23
C VAL A 74 -0.75 -2.69 6.32
N MET A 75 -0.16 -1.75 5.60
CA MET A 75 -0.76 -0.47 5.31
C MET A 75 -1.33 -0.50 3.89
N TRP A 76 -2.65 -0.53 3.80
CA TRP A 76 -3.36 -0.51 2.53
C TRP A 76 -3.24 0.87 1.86
N SER A 77 -3.18 0.86 0.55
CA SER A 77 -2.86 2.02 -0.26
C SER A 77 -4.10 2.67 -0.88
N PHE A 78 -3.87 3.65 -1.72
CA PHE A 78 -4.91 4.39 -2.44
C PHE A 78 -5.73 3.49 -3.38
N LEU A 79 -6.99 3.85 -3.62
CA LEU A 79 -7.93 3.10 -4.48
C LEU A 79 -7.47 3.03 -5.93
N SER A 80 -7.10 4.16 -6.49
CA SER A 80 -6.86 4.35 -7.92
C SER A 80 -5.57 3.68 -8.45
N ARG A 81 -5.24 2.48 -7.96
CA ARG A 81 -4.05 1.73 -8.38
C ARG A 81 -4.41 0.33 -8.83
N TYR A 82 -4.02 -0.01 -10.03
CA TYR A 82 -4.27 -1.32 -10.61
C TYR A 82 -3.01 -2.19 -10.60
N ASP A 83 -3.17 -3.48 -10.40
CA ASP A 83 -2.11 -4.49 -10.48
C ASP A 83 -2.47 -5.49 -11.58
N TRP A 84 -1.61 -5.65 -12.57
CA TRP A 84 -1.87 -6.48 -13.74
C TRP A 84 -0.69 -7.35 -14.11
N ALA A 85 -0.96 -8.59 -14.50
CA ALA A 85 0.04 -9.50 -15.04
C ALA A 85 0.25 -9.20 -16.52
N MET A 86 1.32 -8.49 -16.83
CA MET A 86 1.68 -8.11 -18.21
C MET A 86 2.53 -9.21 -18.86
N PRO A 87 2.33 -9.51 -20.15
CA PRO A 87 3.27 -10.35 -20.89
C PRO A 87 4.68 -9.75 -20.81
N ARG A 88 5.66 -10.60 -20.61
CA ARG A 88 7.05 -10.21 -20.65
C ARG A 88 7.59 -10.52 -22.04
N HIS A 89 7.87 -9.48 -22.81
CA HIS A 89 8.22 -9.57 -24.22
C HIS A 89 7.07 -10.18 -25.05
N LYS A 90 7.25 -11.28 -25.69
CA LYS A 90 6.25 -11.95 -26.54
C LYS A 90 5.89 -13.36 -26.08
N GLU A 91 6.43 -13.80 -24.97
CA GLU A 91 6.23 -15.15 -24.45
C GLU A 91 5.08 -15.13 -23.45
N LEU A 92 4.01 -15.88 -23.74
CA LEU A 92 2.79 -15.91 -22.92
C LEU A 92 3.02 -16.45 -21.51
N GLU A 93 4.01 -17.30 -21.32
CA GLU A 93 4.34 -17.91 -20.02
C GLU A 93 5.21 -17.01 -19.16
N ASP A 94 5.96 -16.08 -19.75
CA ASP A 94 6.80 -15.14 -19.03
C ASP A 94 6.03 -13.84 -18.76
N THR A 95 5.43 -13.76 -17.61
CA THR A 95 4.66 -12.60 -17.15
C THR A 95 5.37 -11.86 -16.04
N ARG A 96 5.13 -10.55 -15.97
CA ARG A 96 5.50 -9.76 -14.83
C ARG A 96 4.30 -8.95 -14.34
N TRP A 97 4.26 -8.73 -13.06
CA TRP A 97 3.28 -7.88 -12.45
C TRP A 97 3.67 -6.40 -12.57
N ALA A 98 2.75 -5.59 -13.01
CA ALA A 98 2.91 -4.14 -13.07
C ALA A 98 1.81 -3.49 -12.23
N SER A 99 2.19 -2.61 -11.33
CA SER A 99 1.26 -1.72 -10.63
C SER A 99 1.23 -0.39 -11.36
N MET A 100 0.03 0.11 -11.60
CA MET A 100 -0.24 1.35 -12.35
C MET A 100 -1.03 2.31 -11.48
N SER A 101 -0.76 3.59 -11.63
CA SER A 101 -1.46 4.69 -10.97
C SER A 101 -1.89 5.73 -12.01
N PRO A 102 -2.80 6.66 -11.68
CA PRO A 102 -3.13 7.78 -12.57
C PRO A 102 -1.91 8.58 -13.03
N TRP A 103 -0.87 8.63 -12.22
CA TRP A 103 0.40 9.30 -12.55
C TRP A 103 1.17 8.64 -13.71
N ASP A 104 0.83 7.41 -14.05
CA ASP A 104 1.46 6.69 -15.18
C ASP A 104 0.81 7.05 -16.53
N THR A 105 -0.26 7.85 -16.54
CA THR A 105 -0.85 8.44 -17.75
C THR A 105 -0.08 9.69 -18.19
N ASN A 106 -0.27 10.16 -19.43
CA ASN A 106 0.44 11.34 -19.90
C ASN A 106 0.14 12.59 -19.06
N THR A 107 -1.15 12.89 -18.83
CA THR A 107 -1.56 14.01 -17.99
C THR A 107 -1.08 13.86 -16.55
N GLY A 108 -1.28 12.68 -15.97
CA GLY A 108 -0.82 12.40 -14.60
C GLY A 108 0.70 12.41 -14.44
N ASN A 109 1.44 12.03 -15.48
CA ASN A 109 2.89 12.10 -15.50
C ASN A 109 3.42 13.53 -15.47
N GLU A 110 2.80 14.44 -16.23
CA GLU A 110 3.13 15.87 -16.19
C GLU A 110 2.91 16.46 -14.78
N GLU A 111 1.81 16.09 -14.14
CA GLU A 111 1.51 16.53 -12.77
C GLU A 111 2.48 15.93 -11.76
N ALA A 112 2.83 14.66 -11.91
CA ALA A 112 3.82 14.00 -11.06
C ALA A 112 5.20 14.70 -11.14
N PHE A 113 5.66 15.05 -12.32
CA PHE A 113 6.91 15.80 -12.51
C PHE A 113 6.84 17.18 -11.85
N LYS A 114 5.74 17.90 -11.96
CA LYS A 114 5.56 19.19 -11.29
C LYS A 114 5.63 19.03 -9.76
N THR A 115 4.99 17.99 -9.22
CA THR A 115 5.01 17.69 -7.77
C THR A 115 6.41 17.36 -7.27
N MET A 116 7.21 16.66 -8.07
CA MET A 116 8.58 16.24 -7.73
C MET A 116 9.64 17.29 -8.04
N GLN A 117 9.25 18.44 -8.60
CA GLN A 117 10.16 19.53 -8.93
C GLN A 117 10.97 19.98 -7.69
N GLY A 118 12.28 19.97 -7.80
CA GLY A 118 13.21 20.28 -6.71
C GLY A 118 13.75 19.05 -5.96
N SER A 119 13.24 17.85 -6.25
CA SER A 119 13.81 16.59 -5.74
C SER A 119 14.49 15.81 -6.85
N GLU A 120 15.81 15.88 -6.93
CA GLU A 120 16.60 15.16 -7.95
C GLU A 120 16.41 13.64 -7.86
N THR A 121 16.44 13.08 -6.64
CA THR A 121 16.29 11.63 -6.41
C THR A 121 14.92 11.14 -6.87
N GLN A 122 13.86 11.82 -6.47
CA GLN A 122 12.49 11.43 -6.86
C GLN A 122 12.26 11.60 -8.35
N THR A 123 12.75 12.68 -8.93
CA THR A 123 12.67 12.93 -10.38
C THR A 123 13.42 11.86 -11.17
N ALA A 124 14.63 11.48 -10.77
CA ALA A 124 15.40 10.43 -11.42
C ALA A 124 14.71 9.06 -11.32
N HIS A 125 14.19 8.72 -10.13
CA HIS A 125 13.44 7.48 -9.93
C HIS A 125 12.18 7.44 -10.82
N TRP A 126 11.41 8.53 -10.84
CA TRP A 126 10.20 8.63 -11.67
C TRP A 126 10.51 8.54 -13.16
N THR A 127 11.55 9.23 -13.64
CA THR A 127 12.01 9.15 -15.03
C THR A 127 12.37 7.72 -15.43
N SER A 128 13.13 7.02 -14.60
CA SER A 128 13.48 5.61 -14.80
C SER A 128 12.23 4.71 -14.86
N ARG A 129 11.26 4.94 -13.98
CA ARG A 129 9.97 4.23 -13.98
C ARG A 129 9.24 4.46 -15.30
N GLN A 130 9.06 5.71 -15.73
CA GLN A 130 8.34 6.05 -16.96
C GLN A 130 8.98 5.44 -18.20
N LYS A 131 10.31 5.46 -18.29
CA LYS A 131 11.05 4.80 -19.36
C LYS A 131 10.74 3.30 -19.39
N THR A 132 10.86 2.62 -18.26
CA THR A 132 10.56 1.19 -18.15
C THR A 132 9.12 0.88 -18.54
N MET A 133 8.15 1.66 -18.08
CA MET A 133 6.75 1.45 -18.40
C MET A 133 6.45 1.64 -19.90
N GLN A 134 7.13 2.59 -20.54
CA GLN A 134 7.01 2.81 -21.98
C GLN A 134 7.60 1.62 -22.77
N GLU A 135 8.83 1.22 -22.44
CA GLU A 135 9.54 0.13 -23.14
C GLU A 135 8.82 -1.23 -23.01
N THR A 136 8.07 -1.42 -21.96
CA THR A 136 7.38 -2.69 -21.65
C THR A 136 5.91 -2.71 -21.99
N GLY A 137 5.39 -1.64 -22.63
CA GLY A 137 3.99 -1.54 -23.02
C GLY A 137 3.00 -1.29 -21.85
N VAL A 138 3.50 -1.12 -20.63
CA VAL A 138 2.65 -0.85 -19.47
C VAL A 138 2.01 0.54 -19.54
N LYS A 139 2.74 1.54 -20.04
CA LYS A 139 2.23 2.91 -20.14
C LYS A 139 1.00 3.04 -21.06
N PRO A 140 1.00 2.59 -22.32
CA PRO A 140 -0.19 2.64 -23.16
C PRO A 140 -1.36 1.80 -22.62
N PHE A 141 -1.08 0.73 -21.89
CA PHE A 141 -2.11 -0.04 -21.20
C PHE A 141 -2.72 0.75 -20.03
N ALA A 142 -1.91 1.43 -19.22
CA ALA A 142 -2.38 2.31 -18.15
C ALA A 142 -3.26 3.44 -18.71
N GLU A 143 -2.84 4.10 -19.79
CA GLU A 143 -3.65 5.11 -20.51
C GLU A 143 -5.04 4.57 -20.86
N SER A 144 -5.09 3.36 -21.40
CA SER A 144 -6.36 2.73 -21.78
C SER A 144 -7.25 2.46 -20.56
N ILE A 145 -6.69 1.93 -19.47
CA ILE A 145 -7.43 1.65 -18.24
C ILE A 145 -8.01 2.96 -17.66
N TYR A 146 -7.17 3.97 -17.45
CA TYR A 146 -7.62 5.22 -16.82
C TYR A 146 -8.57 6.02 -17.68
N LYS A 147 -8.48 5.90 -19.00
CA LYS A 147 -9.39 6.56 -19.92
C LYS A 147 -10.76 5.88 -20.03
N HIS A 148 -10.82 4.55 -19.94
CA HIS A 148 -12.01 3.81 -20.37
C HIS A 148 -12.61 2.88 -19.30
N ALA A 149 -11.85 2.49 -18.27
CA ALA A 149 -12.29 1.45 -17.32
C ALA A 149 -12.23 1.89 -15.85
N ALA A 150 -11.35 2.82 -15.51
CA ALA A 150 -11.16 3.24 -14.13
C ALA A 150 -12.41 3.92 -13.58
N ASN A 151 -12.87 3.45 -12.42
CA ASN A 151 -13.92 4.09 -11.65
C ASN A 151 -13.82 3.66 -10.19
N GLN A 152 -14.22 4.56 -9.30
CA GLN A 152 -14.06 4.39 -7.86
C GLN A 152 -14.80 3.16 -7.32
N TYR A 153 -15.98 2.85 -7.83
CA TYR A 153 -16.74 1.66 -7.40
C TYR A 153 -15.96 0.38 -7.65
N HIS A 154 -15.43 0.20 -8.86
CA HIS A 154 -14.64 -0.98 -9.23
C HIS A 154 -13.31 -1.04 -8.44
N GLU A 155 -12.67 0.09 -8.24
CA GLU A 155 -11.42 0.21 -7.48
C GLU A 155 -11.61 -0.17 -6.01
N THR A 156 -12.72 0.27 -5.40
CA THR A 156 -13.10 -0.13 -4.04
C THR A 156 -13.39 -1.62 -3.97
N TYR A 157 -14.16 -2.14 -4.92
CA TYR A 157 -14.44 -3.58 -5.01
C TYR A 157 -13.14 -4.40 -5.07
N LEU A 158 -12.22 -4.06 -5.95
CA LEU A 158 -10.94 -4.75 -6.08
C LEU A 158 -10.10 -4.67 -4.79
N SER A 159 -10.12 -3.52 -4.13
CA SER A 159 -9.40 -3.31 -2.89
C SER A 159 -9.99 -4.13 -1.75
N TRP A 160 -11.30 -4.06 -1.51
CA TRP A 160 -11.96 -4.84 -0.47
C TRP A 160 -11.82 -6.35 -0.69
N LYS A 161 -11.98 -6.82 -1.93
CA LYS A 161 -11.73 -8.21 -2.30
C LYS A 161 -10.31 -8.65 -1.93
N SER A 162 -9.31 -7.81 -2.19
CA SER A 162 -7.91 -8.11 -1.89
C SER A 162 -7.64 -8.14 -0.39
N ILE A 163 -8.27 -7.24 0.37
CA ILE A 163 -8.22 -7.18 1.84
C ILE A 163 -8.82 -8.47 2.43
N ILE A 164 -10.05 -8.80 2.06
CA ILE A 164 -10.78 -9.99 2.55
C ILE A 164 -10.02 -11.26 2.19
N TRP A 165 -9.51 -11.35 0.97
CA TRP A 165 -8.73 -12.51 0.53
C TRP A 165 -7.48 -12.70 1.41
N LEU A 166 -6.71 -11.65 1.66
CA LEU A 166 -5.51 -11.73 2.50
C LEU A 166 -5.86 -12.02 3.96
N GLN A 167 -6.87 -11.33 4.51
CA GLN A 167 -7.40 -11.56 5.86
C GLN A 167 -7.71 -13.05 6.07
N ASN A 168 -8.54 -13.63 5.20
CA ASN A 168 -8.96 -15.03 5.31
C ASN A 168 -7.77 -16.02 5.21
N ILE A 169 -6.76 -15.69 4.41
CA ILE A 169 -5.53 -16.50 4.32
C ILE A 169 -4.74 -16.44 5.63
N LEU A 170 -4.57 -15.25 6.20
CA LEU A 170 -3.84 -15.08 7.46
C LEU A 170 -4.56 -15.78 8.61
N GLU A 171 -5.88 -15.67 8.69
CA GLU A 171 -6.71 -16.38 9.68
C GLU A 171 -6.60 -17.90 9.51
N LYS A 172 -6.75 -18.41 8.28
CA LYS A 172 -6.60 -19.84 7.99
C LYS A 172 -5.23 -20.37 8.39
N LYS A 173 -4.18 -19.57 8.20
CA LYS A 173 -2.81 -19.91 8.59
C LYS A 173 -2.52 -19.65 10.07
N LYS A 174 -3.46 -19.05 10.80
CA LYS A 174 -3.32 -18.65 12.21
C LYS A 174 -2.13 -17.70 12.44
N ILE A 175 -1.86 -16.84 11.47
CA ILE A 175 -0.82 -15.81 11.57
C ILE A 175 -1.48 -14.52 12.07
N PRO A 176 -1.09 -14.00 13.24
CA PRO A 176 -1.60 -12.74 13.75
C PRO A 176 -1.30 -11.59 12.77
N PHE A 177 -2.24 -10.65 12.64
CA PHE A 177 -2.03 -9.51 11.74
C PHE A 177 -2.69 -8.24 12.25
N MET A 178 -2.14 -7.11 11.78
CA MET A 178 -2.71 -5.78 11.96
C MET A 178 -2.74 -5.05 10.62
N PHE A 179 -3.90 -4.51 10.28
CA PHE A 179 -4.10 -3.68 9.09
C PHE A 179 -4.22 -2.20 9.47
N THR A 180 -3.84 -1.32 8.57
CA THR A 180 -4.03 0.13 8.66
C THR A 180 -4.11 0.73 7.25
N LEU A 181 -4.30 2.03 7.14
CA LEU A 181 -4.46 2.75 5.89
C LEU A 181 -3.38 3.79 5.67
N ALA A 182 -2.89 3.91 4.44
CA ALA A 182 -2.19 5.11 4.00
C ALA A 182 -3.15 6.28 3.81
N ASP A 183 -4.35 5.97 3.29
CA ASP A 183 -5.40 6.94 2.99
C ASP A 183 -6.79 6.34 3.23
N ASN A 184 -7.75 7.12 3.73
CA ASN A 184 -9.08 6.63 4.11
C ASN A 184 -10.07 6.47 2.95
N THR A 185 -9.69 6.79 1.71
CA THR A 185 -10.58 6.67 0.54
C THR A 185 -11.14 5.26 0.35
N LEU A 186 -10.49 4.24 0.88
CA LEU A 186 -10.98 2.85 0.90
C LEU A 186 -12.31 2.65 1.64
N PHE A 187 -12.62 3.51 2.60
CA PHE A 187 -13.82 3.42 3.44
C PHE A 187 -14.68 4.67 3.36
N TYR A 188 -14.39 5.55 2.41
CA TYR A 188 -15.19 6.76 2.22
C TYR A 188 -16.50 6.40 1.50
N ASP A 189 -17.60 6.80 2.11
CA ASP A 189 -18.96 6.33 1.84
C ASP A 189 -19.64 6.94 0.60
N GLU A 190 -18.92 7.21 -0.47
CA GLU A 190 -19.53 7.76 -1.69
C GLU A 190 -20.55 6.81 -2.35
N PHE A 191 -20.48 5.50 -2.05
CA PHE A 191 -21.41 4.50 -2.60
C PHE A 191 -22.82 4.57 -2.01
N LYS A 192 -23.02 5.18 -0.88
CA LYS A 192 -24.36 5.35 -0.28
C LYS A 192 -25.32 6.18 -1.14
N GLN A 193 -24.81 6.83 -2.15
CA GLN A 193 -25.62 7.61 -3.09
C GLN A 193 -26.27 6.77 -4.20
N HIS A 194 -25.85 5.52 -4.40
CA HIS A 194 -26.32 4.62 -5.46
C HIS A 194 -27.14 3.47 -4.88
N LYS A 195 -28.44 3.66 -4.75
CA LYS A 195 -29.37 2.74 -4.06
C LYS A 195 -29.29 1.28 -4.51
N ASP A 196 -29.02 1.00 -5.78
CA ASP A 196 -29.01 -0.35 -6.33
C ASP A 196 -27.67 -1.07 -6.14
N GLN A 197 -26.63 -0.38 -5.72
CA GLN A 197 -25.28 -0.91 -5.56
C GLN A 197 -24.94 -1.20 -4.10
N ASP A 198 -25.72 -0.65 -3.17
CA ASP A 198 -25.44 -0.65 -1.75
C ASP A 198 -25.50 -2.05 -1.12
N SER A 199 -26.41 -2.92 -1.57
CA SER A 199 -26.59 -4.24 -0.96
C SER A 199 -25.36 -5.14 -1.13
N PHE A 200 -24.78 -5.18 -2.34
CA PHE A 200 -23.59 -5.99 -2.63
C PHE A 200 -22.35 -5.43 -1.92
N MET A 201 -22.07 -4.13 -2.07
CA MET A 201 -20.90 -3.52 -1.44
C MET A 201 -21.02 -3.48 0.07
N THR A 202 -22.23 -3.28 0.60
CA THR A 202 -22.48 -3.38 2.04
C THR A 202 -22.21 -4.79 2.55
N ALA A 203 -22.69 -5.81 1.87
CA ALA A 203 -22.40 -7.20 2.23
C ALA A 203 -20.90 -7.50 2.17
N LEU A 204 -20.22 -7.06 1.10
CA LEU A 204 -18.78 -7.23 0.96
C LEU A 204 -18.01 -6.51 2.10
N HIS A 205 -18.43 -5.30 2.47
CA HIS A 205 -17.80 -4.55 3.56
C HIS A 205 -17.92 -5.28 4.91
N THR A 206 -19.03 -5.98 5.17
CA THR A 206 -19.22 -6.72 6.43
C THR A 206 -18.26 -7.90 6.59
N GLU A 207 -17.63 -8.37 5.49
CA GLU A 207 -16.61 -9.42 5.53
C GLU A 207 -15.23 -8.91 5.99
N ILE A 208 -15.06 -7.59 6.14
CA ILE A 208 -13.81 -7.02 6.63
C ILE A 208 -13.85 -6.97 8.16
N ASP A 209 -12.98 -7.73 8.83
CA ASP A 209 -12.85 -7.73 10.29
C ASP A 209 -12.11 -6.47 10.78
N LEU A 210 -12.85 -5.40 11.01
CA LEU A 210 -12.29 -4.14 11.51
C LEU A 210 -11.65 -4.25 12.91
N THR A 211 -11.84 -5.35 13.65
CA THR A 211 -11.16 -5.58 14.94
C THR A 211 -9.66 -5.82 14.78
N LYS A 212 -9.20 -6.10 13.57
CA LYS A 212 -7.80 -6.30 13.20
C LYS A 212 -7.13 -5.03 12.67
N TRP A 213 -7.81 -3.89 12.78
CA TRP A 213 -7.33 -2.64 12.20
C TRP A 213 -6.88 -1.64 13.26
N PHE A 214 -5.86 -0.88 12.89
CA PHE A 214 -5.50 0.37 13.55
C PHE A 214 -5.92 1.53 12.65
N SER A 215 -6.62 2.52 13.23
CA SER A 215 -6.96 3.78 12.58
C SER A 215 -6.30 4.94 13.30
N PHE A 216 -5.79 5.90 12.57
CA PHE A 216 -5.18 7.12 13.14
C PHE A 216 -6.19 8.12 13.70
N GLY A 217 -7.47 7.87 13.54
CA GLY A 217 -8.55 8.71 14.03
C GLY A 217 -9.92 8.21 13.57
N GLU A 218 -10.91 9.06 13.67
CA GLU A 218 -12.27 8.75 13.24
C GLU A 218 -12.35 8.46 11.73
N ARG A 219 -13.42 7.78 11.31
CA ARG A 219 -13.72 7.45 9.90
C ARG A 219 -12.57 6.72 9.20
N MET A 220 -11.92 5.81 9.91
CA MET A 220 -10.79 5.05 9.38
C MET A 220 -9.67 5.94 8.84
N MET A 221 -9.37 7.04 9.54
CA MET A 221 -8.30 7.97 9.15
C MET A 221 -7.00 7.23 8.86
N GLY A 222 -6.41 7.51 7.70
CA GLY A 222 -5.13 6.94 7.27
C GLY A 222 -3.93 7.75 7.76
N PHE A 223 -2.75 7.18 7.62
CA PHE A 223 -1.49 7.78 8.03
C PHE A 223 -1.24 9.15 7.35
N ASN A 224 -1.57 9.26 6.06
CA ASN A 224 -1.38 10.49 5.30
C ASN A 224 -2.25 11.64 5.81
N GLN A 225 -3.55 11.38 6.05
CA GLN A 225 -4.45 12.40 6.59
C GLN A 225 -4.05 12.80 8.01
N TRP A 226 -3.70 11.84 8.86
CA TRP A 226 -3.24 12.11 10.21
C TRP A 226 -1.99 12.99 10.23
N ALA A 227 -1.01 12.67 9.39
CA ALA A 227 0.21 13.45 9.29
C ALA A 227 -0.04 14.88 8.79
N LEU A 228 -0.98 15.05 7.84
CA LEU A 228 -1.39 16.38 7.37
C LEU A 228 -2.11 17.20 8.46
N LEU A 229 -3.02 16.58 9.20
CA LEU A 229 -3.78 17.25 10.25
C LEU A 229 -2.93 17.67 11.45
N ASN A 230 -1.77 17.03 11.64
CA ASN A 230 -0.85 17.36 12.72
C ASN A 230 0.39 18.13 12.22
N ASP A 231 0.33 18.71 11.02
CA ASP A 231 1.36 19.58 10.45
C ASP A 231 2.77 18.96 10.40
N TYR A 232 2.87 17.63 10.27
CA TYR A 232 4.16 16.97 10.13
C TYR A 232 4.87 17.39 8.83
N ALA A 233 6.18 17.55 8.93
CA ALA A 233 7.03 17.84 7.78
C ALA A 233 6.88 16.76 6.69
N ARG A 234 6.90 17.20 5.45
CA ARG A 234 6.73 16.35 4.27
C ARG A 234 7.88 16.54 3.29
N GLY A 235 8.20 15.45 2.59
CA GLY A 235 8.95 15.51 1.34
C GLY A 235 8.05 15.99 0.19
N THR A 236 8.28 15.49 -1.02
CA THR A 236 7.41 15.84 -2.15
C THR A 236 6.00 15.24 -2.02
N THR A 237 5.90 14.01 -1.48
CA THR A 237 4.63 13.28 -1.40
C THR A 237 4.40 12.56 -0.08
N HIS A 238 5.42 12.33 0.75
CA HIS A 238 5.33 11.52 1.95
C HIS A 238 5.59 12.32 3.23
N PRO A 239 4.97 11.95 4.36
CA PRO A 239 5.41 12.39 5.68
C PRO A 239 6.84 11.92 5.96
N LEU A 240 7.61 12.72 6.70
CA LEU A 240 9.02 12.44 7.00
C LEU A 240 9.21 11.70 8.34
N ASP A 241 10.46 11.50 8.74
CA ASP A 241 10.92 10.65 9.87
C ASP A 241 10.11 10.83 11.16
N GLU A 242 9.78 12.07 11.51
CA GLU A 242 9.06 12.38 12.76
C GLU A 242 7.65 11.78 12.76
N ALA A 243 6.89 11.96 11.67
CA ALA A 243 5.58 11.37 11.54
C ALA A 243 5.61 9.83 11.65
N HIS A 244 6.63 9.19 11.10
CA HIS A 244 6.80 7.73 11.21
C HIS A 244 7.08 7.28 12.64
N ARG A 245 7.93 8.00 13.39
CA ARG A 245 8.19 7.68 14.81
C ARG A 245 6.95 7.83 15.68
N ASP A 246 6.22 8.92 15.51
CA ASP A 246 5.05 9.23 16.33
C ASP A 246 3.87 8.32 15.98
N ALA A 247 3.73 7.96 14.71
CA ALA A 247 2.77 6.94 14.28
C ALA A 247 2.97 5.61 15.01
N VAL A 248 4.23 5.19 15.20
CA VAL A 248 4.54 3.96 15.92
C VAL A 248 4.06 4.02 17.37
N GLN A 249 4.22 5.14 18.05
CA GLN A 249 3.73 5.29 19.44
C GLN A 249 2.22 5.09 19.54
N LEU A 250 1.46 5.58 18.54
CA LEU A 250 0.02 5.39 18.48
C LEU A 250 -0.37 3.94 18.13
N MET A 251 0.37 3.32 17.23
CA MET A 251 0.08 1.96 16.73
C MET A 251 0.48 0.86 17.71
N LEU A 252 1.50 1.11 18.54
CA LEU A 252 2.14 0.11 19.39
C LEU A 252 1.17 -0.63 20.34
N PRO A 253 0.21 0.00 21.02
CA PRO A 253 -0.75 -0.71 21.86
C PRO A 253 -1.60 -1.72 21.07
N THR A 254 -2.10 -1.32 19.89
CA THR A 254 -2.88 -2.19 19.01
C THR A 254 -2.00 -3.31 18.45
N PHE A 255 -0.79 -3.01 18.03
CA PHE A 255 0.17 -3.99 17.55
C PHE A 255 0.46 -5.05 18.61
N LYS A 256 0.79 -4.67 19.83
CA LYS A 256 1.03 -5.60 20.93
C LYS A 256 -0.19 -6.49 21.21
N LYS A 257 -1.38 -5.90 21.22
CA LYS A 257 -2.64 -6.63 21.42
C LYS A 257 -2.88 -7.68 20.33
N LEU A 258 -2.68 -7.33 19.06
CA LEU A 258 -3.03 -8.18 17.92
C LEU A 258 -1.94 -9.20 17.57
N ILE A 259 -0.68 -8.81 17.69
CA ILE A 259 0.47 -9.64 17.27
C ILE A 259 1.09 -10.40 18.46
N GLY A 260 0.84 -9.97 19.68
CA GLY A 260 1.37 -10.64 20.88
C GLY A 260 2.89 -10.44 21.04
N VAL A 261 3.41 -9.32 20.60
CA VAL A 261 4.82 -8.92 20.79
C VAL A 261 4.89 -8.04 22.02
N GLU A 262 5.55 -8.50 23.09
CA GLU A 262 5.85 -7.70 24.28
C GLU A 262 6.97 -6.70 24.05
#